data_4fa3cecce2b1923f62a9f475f2d915f2
#
_entry.id   4fa3cecce2b1923f62a9f475f2d915f2
#
_cell.length_a   1.000
_cell.length_b   1.000
_cell.length_c   1.000
_cell.angle_alpha   90.00
_cell.angle_beta   90.00
_cell.angle_gamma   90.00
#
_symmetry.space_group_name_H-M   'P 1'
#
loop_
_entity.id
_entity.type
_entity.pdbx_description
1 polymer ?
#
loop_
_entity_poly.entity_id
_entity_poly.type
_entity_poly.pdbx_seq_one_letter_code
_entity_poly.pdbx_strand_id
1 'polypeptide(L)'
;MGPTRKRDLAVAAVAAAVIGYLVIHGVYRFFPAVTLWTGLSLLAVAIGEAVWAATVRSRIRDGRVGVGAGRLHPLAVARTVAIAKASAWVGAVTFGWWLGVVAYLLPRRSELRVATADTPGVFVAAISAFALVIAAMWLQHCCTSPGEPHAADEAVAE
;
A
#
# COMPACT_ATOMS: atom_id res chain seq x y z
N MET A 1 -11.96 -3.19 15.46
CA MET A 1 -11.12 -2.25 14.66
C MET A 1 -11.63 -2.28 13.23
N GLY A 2 -12.28 -1.22 12.74
CA GLY A 2 -12.89 -1.17 11.42
C GLY A 2 -11.89 -1.29 10.26
N PRO A 3 -12.35 -1.63 9.05
CA PRO A 3 -11.52 -1.69 7.85
C PRO A 3 -10.98 -0.30 7.53
N THR A 4 -9.79 -0.25 6.91
CA THR A 4 -9.17 1.02 6.50
C THR A 4 -10.07 1.70 5.47
N ARG A 5 -10.53 2.91 5.76
CA ARG A 5 -11.38 3.66 4.83
C ARG A 5 -10.54 4.12 3.64
N LYS A 6 -11.01 3.81 2.43
CA LYS A 6 -10.33 4.22 1.18
C LYS A 6 -10.14 5.74 1.10
N ARG A 7 -11.07 6.50 1.69
CA ARG A 7 -11.00 7.97 1.75
C ARG A 7 -9.79 8.46 2.54
N ASP A 8 -9.49 7.82 3.68
CA ASP A 8 -8.37 8.22 4.55
C ASP A 8 -7.03 7.95 3.85
N LEU A 9 -6.90 6.82 3.14
CA LEU A 9 -5.73 6.52 2.31
C LEU A 9 -5.57 7.53 1.16
N ALA A 10 -6.67 7.91 0.51
CA ALA A 10 -6.64 8.91 -0.57
C ALA A 10 -6.22 10.29 -0.03
N VAL A 11 -6.76 10.71 1.12
CA VAL A 11 -6.38 11.97 1.77
C VAL A 11 -4.90 11.96 2.14
N ALA A 12 -4.39 10.86 2.71
CA ALA A 12 -2.98 10.72 3.05
C ALA A 12 -2.09 10.78 1.80
N ALA A 13 -2.50 10.12 0.70
CA ALA A 13 -1.77 10.16 -0.56
C ALA A 13 -1.74 11.58 -1.16
N VAL A 14 -2.86 12.30 -1.14
CA VAL A 14 -2.93 13.69 -1.63
C VAL A 14 -2.08 14.61 -0.77
N ALA A 15 -2.16 14.50 0.55
CA ALA A 15 -1.33 15.29 1.46
C ALA A 15 0.17 15.02 1.21
N ALA A 16 0.56 13.75 1.07
CA ALA A 16 1.93 13.37 0.75
C ALA A 16 2.38 13.89 -0.63
N ALA A 17 1.47 13.91 -1.62
CA ALA A 17 1.78 14.46 -2.94
C ALA A 17 2.05 15.97 -2.90
N VAL A 18 1.25 16.72 -2.15
CA VAL A 18 1.46 18.17 -1.97
C VAL A 18 2.79 18.43 -1.25
N ILE A 19 3.04 17.70 -0.16
CA ILE A 19 4.31 17.82 0.60
C ILE A 19 5.49 17.46 -0.31
N GLY A 20 5.43 16.35 -1.04
CA GLY A 20 6.47 15.90 -1.97
C GLY A 20 6.76 16.94 -3.04
N TYR A 21 5.72 17.52 -3.65
CA TYR A 21 5.86 18.59 -4.63
C TYR A 21 6.58 19.82 -4.05
N LEU A 22 6.16 20.28 -2.86
CA LEU A 22 6.76 21.46 -2.21
C LEU A 22 8.21 21.22 -1.80
N VAL A 23 8.51 20.05 -1.23
CA VAL A 23 9.88 19.69 -0.83
C VAL A 23 10.79 19.63 -2.05
N ILE A 24 10.37 18.92 -3.11
CA ILE A 24 11.16 18.82 -4.33
C ILE A 24 11.35 20.19 -4.99
N HIS A 25 10.33 21.04 -5.00
CA HIS A 25 10.45 22.41 -5.51
C HIS A 25 11.57 23.20 -4.82
N GLY A 26 11.73 23.02 -3.50
CA GLY A 26 12.76 23.74 -2.72
C GLY A 26 14.15 23.10 -2.74
N VAL A 27 14.24 21.77 -2.85
CA VAL A 27 15.47 21.02 -2.54
C VAL A 27 15.97 20.17 -3.73
N TYR A 28 15.31 20.22 -4.90
CA TYR A 28 15.62 19.37 -6.05
C TYR A 28 17.11 19.35 -6.44
N ARG A 29 17.79 20.50 -6.36
CA ARG A 29 19.22 20.63 -6.69
C ARG A 29 20.14 19.81 -5.78
N PHE A 30 19.69 19.42 -4.60
CA PHE A 30 20.42 18.59 -3.63
C PHE A 30 19.93 17.16 -3.62
N PHE A 31 18.91 16.84 -4.43
CA PHE A 31 18.31 15.51 -4.43
C PHE A 31 19.23 14.52 -5.16
N PRO A 32 19.51 13.36 -4.57
CA PRO A 32 20.31 12.33 -5.23
C PRO A 32 19.56 11.78 -6.45
N ALA A 33 20.30 11.36 -7.47
CA ALA A 33 19.74 10.76 -8.68
C ALA A 33 18.82 9.57 -8.34
N VAL A 34 17.60 9.61 -8.88
CA VAL A 34 16.61 8.55 -8.63
C VAL A 34 16.88 7.40 -9.59
N THR A 35 17.37 6.30 -9.04
CA THR A 35 17.66 5.09 -9.81
C THR A 35 16.45 4.15 -9.88
N LEU A 36 16.41 3.25 -10.86
CA LEU A 36 15.38 2.21 -10.99
C LEU A 36 15.29 1.30 -9.75
N TRP A 37 16.40 1.14 -9.03
CA TRP A 37 16.46 0.34 -7.81
C TRP A 37 15.62 0.89 -6.67
N THR A 38 15.35 2.21 -6.66
CA THR A 38 14.58 2.89 -5.59
C THR A 38 13.18 2.30 -5.43
N GLY A 39 12.53 1.89 -6.52
CA GLY A 39 11.19 1.29 -6.49
C GLY A 39 11.17 -0.22 -6.30
N LEU A 40 12.30 -0.91 -6.55
CA LEU A 40 12.33 -2.37 -6.58
C LEU A 40 12.08 -3.01 -5.21
N SER A 41 12.54 -2.38 -4.14
CA SER A 41 12.30 -2.85 -2.77
C SER A 41 10.81 -2.83 -2.41
N LEU A 42 10.09 -1.77 -2.79
CA LEU A 42 8.64 -1.68 -2.60
C LEU A 42 7.88 -2.71 -3.42
N LEU A 43 8.35 -2.97 -4.66
CA LEU A 43 7.78 -4.00 -5.52
C LEU A 43 7.95 -5.39 -4.92
N ALA A 44 9.14 -5.69 -4.37
CA ALA A 44 9.41 -6.98 -3.73
C ALA A 44 8.48 -7.20 -2.52
N VAL A 45 8.26 -6.17 -1.69
CA VAL A 45 7.31 -6.22 -0.57
C VAL A 45 5.88 -6.44 -1.10
N ALA A 46 5.46 -5.71 -2.15
CA ALA A 46 4.13 -5.86 -2.74
C ALA A 46 3.89 -7.29 -3.27
N ILE A 47 4.88 -7.89 -3.93
CA ILE A 47 4.81 -9.28 -4.40
C ILE A 47 4.71 -10.24 -3.21
N GLY A 48 5.55 -10.07 -2.19
CA GLY A 48 5.51 -10.88 -0.96
C GLY A 48 4.14 -10.84 -0.28
N GLU A 49 3.53 -9.66 -0.16
CA GLU A 49 2.18 -9.51 0.40
C GLU A 49 1.11 -10.15 -0.49
N ALA A 50 1.21 -10.04 -1.81
CA ALA A 50 0.28 -10.66 -2.73
C ALA A 50 0.33 -12.19 -2.67
N VAL A 51 1.52 -12.78 -2.61
CA VAL A 51 1.72 -14.23 -2.42
C VAL A 51 1.16 -14.69 -1.08
N TRP A 52 1.42 -13.91 -0.01
CA TRP A 52 0.87 -14.22 1.31
C TRP A 52 -0.65 -14.12 1.32
N ALA A 53 -1.24 -13.12 0.68
CA ALA A 53 -2.69 -12.97 0.54
C ALA A 53 -3.32 -14.16 -0.16
N ALA A 54 -2.72 -14.65 -1.25
CA ALA A 54 -3.18 -15.85 -1.96
C ALA A 54 -3.13 -17.10 -1.06
N THR A 55 -2.07 -17.27 -0.28
CA THR A 55 -1.89 -18.37 0.66
C THR A 55 -2.93 -18.32 1.79
N VAL A 56 -3.16 -17.17 2.39
CA VAL A 56 -4.18 -16.97 3.44
C VAL A 56 -5.56 -17.27 2.89
N ARG A 57 -5.88 -16.74 1.70
CA ARG A 57 -7.16 -16.98 1.04
C ARG A 57 -7.43 -18.47 0.77
N SER A 58 -6.43 -19.20 0.27
CA SER A 58 -6.61 -20.65 0.03
C SER A 58 -6.86 -21.40 1.33
N ARG A 59 -6.13 -21.11 2.39
CA ARG A 59 -6.31 -21.76 3.70
C ARG A 59 -7.65 -21.45 4.35
N ILE A 60 -8.16 -20.23 4.17
CA ILE A 60 -9.52 -19.85 4.64
C ILE A 60 -10.58 -20.63 3.86
N ARG A 61 -10.46 -20.72 2.54
CA ARG A 61 -11.39 -21.50 1.70
C ARG A 61 -11.40 -22.98 2.03
N ASP A 62 -10.25 -23.53 2.38
CA ASP A 62 -10.10 -24.94 2.75
C ASP A 62 -10.54 -25.23 4.20
N GLY A 63 -11.08 -24.25 4.93
CA GLY A 63 -11.49 -24.40 6.33
C GLY A 63 -10.33 -24.66 7.30
N ARG A 64 -9.09 -24.35 6.92
CA ARG A 64 -7.87 -24.62 7.70
C ARG A 64 -7.50 -23.46 8.63
N VAL A 65 -8.50 -22.80 9.22
CA VAL A 65 -8.33 -21.78 10.26
C VAL A 65 -8.76 -22.37 11.61
N GLY A 66 -7.96 -22.21 12.64
CA GLY A 66 -8.25 -22.68 13.99
C GLY A 66 -7.03 -23.23 14.74
N VAL A 67 -7.26 -23.86 15.90
CA VAL A 67 -6.21 -24.47 16.71
C VAL A 67 -5.99 -25.93 16.26
N GLY A 68 -4.75 -26.27 15.89
CA GLY A 68 -4.36 -27.61 15.47
C GLY A 68 -3.23 -27.62 14.43
N ALA A 69 -2.60 -28.78 14.25
CA ALA A 69 -1.50 -28.96 13.32
C ALA A 69 -1.96 -28.67 11.87
N GLY A 70 -1.24 -27.77 11.18
CA GLY A 70 -1.56 -27.39 9.79
C GLY A 70 -2.65 -26.34 9.63
N ARG A 71 -3.24 -25.82 10.71
CA ARG A 71 -4.23 -24.72 10.70
C ARG A 71 -3.58 -23.37 10.96
N LEU A 72 -4.13 -22.30 10.35
CA LEU A 72 -3.72 -20.94 10.66
C LEU A 72 -4.26 -20.54 12.03
N HIS A 73 -3.35 -20.23 12.95
CA HIS A 73 -3.72 -19.74 14.27
C HIS A 73 -4.41 -18.37 14.16
N PRO A 74 -5.51 -18.10 14.89
CA PRO A 74 -6.25 -16.85 14.84
C PRO A 74 -5.35 -15.60 15.08
N LEU A 75 -4.36 -15.73 15.96
CA LEU A 75 -3.38 -14.67 16.23
C LEU A 75 -2.52 -14.34 15.00
N ALA A 76 -2.20 -15.33 14.16
CA ALA A 76 -1.46 -15.10 12.92
C ALA A 76 -2.30 -14.29 11.91
N VAL A 77 -3.59 -14.55 11.82
CA VAL A 77 -4.53 -13.79 10.99
C VAL A 77 -4.62 -12.34 11.47
N ALA A 78 -4.76 -12.12 12.78
CA ALA A 78 -4.81 -10.78 13.36
C ALA A 78 -3.52 -9.97 13.09
N ARG A 79 -2.35 -10.60 13.22
CA ARG A 79 -1.05 -9.98 12.87
C ARG A 79 -0.96 -9.65 11.38
N THR A 80 -1.44 -10.54 10.53
CA THR A 80 -1.48 -10.32 9.07
C THR A 80 -2.32 -9.09 8.70
N VAL A 81 -3.49 -8.92 9.34
CA VAL A 81 -4.34 -7.73 9.13
C VAL A 81 -3.63 -6.45 9.59
N ALA A 82 -2.94 -6.49 10.73
CA ALA A 82 -2.20 -5.34 11.22
C ALA A 82 -1.06 -4.94 10.26
N ILE A 83 -0.30 -5.91 9.76
CA ILE A 83 0.75 -5.67 8.76
C ILE A 83 0.14 -5.10 7.48
N ALA A 84 -0.88 -5.73 6.94
CA ALA A 84 -1.54 -5.26 5.71
C ALA A 84 -2.10 -3.83 5.86
N LYS A 85 -2.58 -3.47 7.05
CA LYS A 85 -3.04 -2.12 7.34
C LYS A 85 -1.88 -1.12 7.34
N ALA A 86 -0.76 -1.47 7.98
CA ALA A 86 0.44 -0.64 7.98
C ALA A 86 1.00 -0.46 6.57
N SER A 87 1.10 -1.52 5.78
CA SER A 87 1.57 -1.47 4.39
C SER A 87 0.67 -0.64 3.49
N ALA A 88 -0.66 -0.67 3.69
CA ALA A 88 -1.59 0.18 2.95
C ALA A 88 -1.31 1.67 3.21
N TRP A 89 -1.05 2.06 4.45
CA TRP A 89 -0.71 3.43 4.82
C TRP A 89 0.66 3.85 4.27
N VAL A 90 1.69 3.03 4.47
CA VAL A 90 3.03 3.28 3.93
C VAL A 90 2.98 3.41 2.41
N GLY A 91 2.29 2.47 1.74
CA GLY A 91 2.12 2.50 0.30
C GLY A 91 1.40 3.77 -0.19
N ALA A 92 0.32 4.19 0.49
CA ALA A 92 -0.43 5.39 0.13
C ALA A 92 0.41 6.68 0.26
N VAL A 93 1.13 6.83 1.38
CA VAL A 93 2.03 7.97 1.61
C VAL A 93 3.17 7.97 0.59
N THR A 94 3.81 6.83 0.37
CA THR A 94 4.92 6.71 -0.59
C THR A 94 4.44 6.95 -2.03
N PHE A 95 3.28 6.43 -2.40
CA PHE A 95 2.67 6.69 -3.69
C PHE A 95 2.38 8.18 -3.91
N GLY A 96 1.76 8.81 -2.92
CA GLY A 96 1.51 10.25 -2.94
C GLY A 96 2.81 11.05 -3.09
N TRP A 97 3.84 10.73 -2.31
CA TRP A 97 5.14 11.36 -2.43
C TRP A 97 5.69 11.31 -3.86
N TRP A 98 5.71 10.12 -4.48
CA TRP A 98 6.21 9.96 -5.84
C TRP A 98 5.33 10.65 -6.89
N LEU A 99 4.02 10.73 -6.67
CA LEU A 99 3.13 11.53 -7.53
C LEU A 99 3.49 13.03 -7.46
N GLY A 100 3.81 13.55 -6.29
CA GLY A 100 4.30 14.93 -6.12
C GLY A 100 5.59 15.17 -6.89
N VAL A 101 6.53 14.22 -6.83
CA VAL A 101 7.79 14.27 -7.61
C VAL A 101 7.51 14.22 -9.10
N VAL A 102 6.63 13.33 -9.58
CA VAL A 102 6.21 13.27 -10.99
C VAL A 102 5.61 14.61 -11.44
N ALA A 103 4.70 15.16 -10.67
CA ALA A 103 4.05 16.43 -10.98
C ALA A 103 5.07 17.60 -11.10
N TYR A 104 6.16 17.54 -10.33
CA TYR A 104 7.25 18.52 -10.43
C TYR A 104 8.12 18.29 -11.66
N LEU A 105 8.50 17.04 -11.97
CA LEU A 105 9.44 16.71 -13.04
C LEU A 105 8.80 16.82 -14.43
N LEU A 106 7.53 16.45 -14.58
CA LEU A 106 6.85 16.34 -15.87
C LEU A 106 6.92 17.64 -16.71
N PRO A 107 6.59 18.83 -16.17
CA PRO A 107 6.67 20.08 -16.93
C PRO A 107 8.11 20.49 -17.25
N ARG A 108 9.10 20.02 -16.48
CA ARG A 108 10.51 20.41 -16.58
C ARG A 108 11.37 19.47 -17.41
N ARG A 109 10.80 18.39 -17.93
CA ARG A 109 11.52 17.38 -18.73
C ARG A 109 12.21 17.96 -19.97
N SER A 110 11.62 18.96 -20.60
CA SER A 110 12.18 19.65 -21.78
C SER A 110 13.34 20.58 -21.44
N GLU A 111 13.43 21.04 -20.21
CA GLU A 111 14.40 22.05 -19.77
C GLU A 111 15.61 21.44 -19.08
N LEU A 112 15.42 20.34 -18.35
CA LEU A 112 16.45 19.73 -17.51
C LEU A 112 16.76 18.30 -17.93
N ARG A 113 17.99 18.04 -18.38
CA ARG A 113 18.48 16.70 -18.72
C ARG A 113 18.38 15.72 -17.52
N VAL A 114 18.62 16.22 -16.30
CA VAL A 114 18.53 15.43 -15.07
C VAL A 114 17.08 14.98 -14.83
N ALA A 115 16.10 15.85 -15.06
CA ALA A 115 14.69 15.49 -14.92
C ALA A 115 14.28 14.39 -15.91
N THR A 116 14.85 14.38 -17.11
CA THR A 116 14.62 13.32 -18.10
C THR A 116 15.22 11.98 -17.64
N ALA A 117 16.42 12.01 -17.04
CA ALA A 117 17.11 10.83 -16.55
C ALA A 117 16.41 10.21 -15.31
N ASP A 118 15.89 11.03 -14.41
CA ASP A 118 15.23 10.58 -13.17
C ASP A 118 13.79 10.08 -13.40
N THR A 119 13.15 10.53 -14.47
CA THR A 119 11.75 10.23 -14.76
C THR A 119 11.42 8.71 -14.72
N PRO A 120 12.16 7.82 -15.39
CA PRO A 120 11.81 6.39 -15.38
C PRO A 120 11.90 5.79 -13.96
N GLY A 121 12.89 6.18 -13.16
CA GLY A 121 13.03 5.71 -11.78
C GLY A 121 11.86 6.14 -10.90
N VAL A 122 11.43 7.38 -11.04
CA VAL A 122 10.28 7.93 -10.31
C VAL A 122 8.97 7.24 -10.69
N PHE A 123 8.75 6.94 -11.98
CA PHE A 123 7.58 6.18 -12.42
C PHE A 123 7.58 4.77 -11.87
N VAL A 124 8.70 4.06 -11.90
CA VAL A 124 8.83 2.72 -11.31
C VAL A 124 8.53 2.76 -9.82
N ALA A 125 9.05 3.75 -9.09
CA ALA A 125 8.78 3.90 -7.67
C ALA A 125 7.29 4.18 -7.37
N ALA A 126 6.65 5.04 -8.16
CA ALA A 126 5.22 5.34 -8.02
C ALA A 126 4.35 4.11 -8.31
N ILE A 127 4.62 3.38 -9.39
CA ILE A 127 3.89 2.16 -9.74
C ILE A 127 4.08 1.08 -8.67
N SER A 128 5.30 0.91 -8.16
CA SER A 128 5.60 -0.06 -7.11
C SER A 128 4.88 0.26 -5.80
N ALA A 129 4.84 1.55 -5.41
CA ALA A 129 4.09 1.99 -4.24
C ALA A 129 2.57 1.79 -4.41
N PHE A 130 2.04 2.03 -5.61
CA PHE A 130 0.64 1.77 -5.92
C PHE A 130 0.30 0.28 -5.87
N ALA A 131 1.18 -0.58 -6.43
CA ALA A 131 1.06 -2.03 -6.35
C ALA A 131 1.03 -2.52 -4.89
N LEU A 132 1.85 -1.92 -4.01
CA LEU A 132 1.85 -2.21 -2.57
C LEU A 132 0.50 -1.88 -1.93
N VAL A 133 -0.11 -0.73 -2.24
CA VAL A 133 -1.44 -0.38 -1.74
C VAL A 133 -2.48 -1.41 -2.17
N ILE A 134 -2.47 -1.82 -3.44
CA ILE A 134 -3.42 -2.81 -3.96
C ILE A 134 -3.21 -4.16 -3.26
N ALA A 135 -1.98 -4.64 -3.14
CA ALA A 135 -1.65 -5.90 -2.49
C ALA A 135 -2.09 -5.91 -1.02
N ALA A 136 -1.82 -4.82 -0.29
CA ALA A 136 -2.20 -4.65 1.10
C ALA A 136 -3.73 -4.60 1.28
N MET A 137 -4.45 -3.91 0.42
CA MET A 137 -5.93 -3.88 0.45
C MET A 137 -6.53 -5.24 0.11
N TRP A 138 -5.94 -5.96 -0.84
CA TRP A 138 -6.37 -7.30 -1.18
C TRP A 138 -6.13 -8.26 -0.01
N LEU A 139 -4.98 -8.19 0.65
CA LEU A 139 -4.68 -8.97 1.84
C LEU A 139 -5.68 -8.70 2.98
N GLN A 140 -6.02 -7.44 3.24
CA GLN A 140 -7.06 -7.07 4.21
C GLN A 140 -8.40 -7.70 3.84
N HIS A 141 -8.80 -7.63 2.58
CA HIS A 141 -10.05 -8.22 2.10
C HIS A 141 -10.08 -9.74 2.26
N CYS A 142 -8.95 -10.43 2.03
CA CYS A 142 -8.86 -11.88 2.22
C CYS A 142 -8.98 -12.31 3.68
N CYS A 143 -8.59 -11.43 4.62
CA CYS A 143 -8.66 -11.70 6.06
C CYS A 143 -10.00 -11.29 6.70
N THR A 144 -10.87 -10.57 5.99
CA THR A 144 -12.24 -10.30 6.46
C THR A 144 -13.10 -11.53 6.21
N SER A 145 -13.53 -12.19 7.29
CA SER A 145 -14.50 -13.31 7.20
C SER A 145 -15.83 -12.82 6.64
N PRO A 146 -16.48 -13.58 5.73
CA PRO A 146 -17.84 -13.30 5.30
C PRO A 146 -18.86 -13.78 6.35
N GLY A 147 -18.72 -13.41 7.61
CA GLY A 147 -19.49 -13.98 8.70
C GLY A 147 -19.59 -13.12 9.95
N GLU A 148 -19.91 -11.83 9.78
CA GLU A 148 -20.62 -11.05 10.81
C GLU A 148 -21.65 -10.14 10.15
N PRO A 149 -22.79 -10.72 9.71
CA PRO A 149 -24.00 -9.94 9.56
C PRO A 149 -24.70 -9.88 10.92
N HIS A 150 -24.84 -8.67 11.47
CA HIS A 150 -26.00 -8.29 12.30
C HIS A 150 -26.26 -8.97 13.64
N ALA A 151 -25.24 -9.35 14.42
CA ALA A 151 -25.51 -9.61 15.85
C ALA A 151 -25.83 -8.34 16.66
N ALA A 152 -25.67 -7.15 16.06
CA ALA A 152 -25.95 -5.88 16.73
C ALA A 152 -27.40 -5.39 16.52
N ASP A 153 -28.11 -5.86 15.51
CA ASP A 153 -29.49 -5.41 15.25
C ASP A 153 -30.54 -6.28 15.95
N GLU A 154 -30.21 -7.51 16.35
CA GLU A 154 -31.14 -8.36 17.11
C GLU A 154 -31.16 -8.04 18.62
N ALA A 155 -30.11 -7.43 19.15
CA ALA A 155 -30.07 -7.02 20.57
C ALA A 155 -30.85 -5.71 20.86
N VAL A 156 -31.37 -5.03 19.86
CA VAL A 156 -32.19 -3.82 20.01
C VAL A 156 -33.69 -4.10 19.81
N ALA A 157 -34.05 -5.33 19.43
CA ALA A 157 -35.45 -5.72 19.16
C ALA A 157 -36.09 -6.56 20.31
N GLU A 158 -35.38 -6.80 21.42
CA GLU A 158 -35.92 -7.33 22.67
C GLU A 158 -35.90 -6.23 23.76
#